data_5b6413315ed03c01e12c2e249e5c764a
#
_entry.id   5b6413315ed03c01e12c2e249e5c764a
#
_cell.length_a   1.000
_cell.length_b   1.000
_cell.length_c   1.000
_cell.angle_alpha   90.00
_cell.angle_beta   90.00
_cell.angle_gamma   90.00
#
_symmetry.space_group_name_H-M   'P 1'
#
loop_
_entity.id
_entity.type
_entity.pdbx_description
1 polymer ?
#
loop_
_entity_poly.entity_id
_entity_poly.type
_entity_poly.pdbx_seq_one_letter_code
_entity_poly.pdbx_strand_id
1 'polypeptide(L)'
;FVAFCEQQIAEYNDRPHSSLPRIVDPNTGRRRHMTPNEAWALHEAEGFSPMRVTDDEARPLFRPQVLRTVRRCELEFIGNRYFARELEEFHGDQVAVGYDIHDASRVWVYDGEGRFLCTAELNGNSRDYMPASYVERAREKRAE
;
A
#
# COMPACT_ATOMS: atom_id res chain seq x y z
N PHE A 1 -8.10 -18.21 6.79
CA PHE A 1 -7.55 -17.38 7.88
C PHE A 1 -8.23 -16.01 7.91
N VAL A 2 -8.28 -15.24 6.80
CA VAL A 2 -8.88 -13.90 6.73
C VAL A 2 -10.33 -13.92 7.20
N ALA A 3 -11.17 -14.79 6.63
CA ALA A 3 -12.59 -14.91 7.02
C ALA A 3 -12.79 -15.20 8.52
N PHE A 4 -11.90 -16.00 9.11
CA PHE A 4 -11.92 -16.25 10.56
C PHE A 4 -11.62 -14.96 11.35
N CYS A 5 -10.61 -14.18 10.94
CA CYS A 5 -10.29 -12.91 11.58
C CYS A 5 -11.44 -11.91 11.48
N GLU A 6 -12.05 -11.80 10.31
CA GLU A 6 -13.23 -10.94 10.09
C GLU A 6 -14.40 -11.31 10.98
N GLN A 7 -14.68 -12.61 11.11
CA GLN A 7 -15.71 -13.11 12.03
C GLN A 7 -15.39 -12.75 13.49
N GLN A 8 -14.14 -12.96 13.93
CA GLN A 8 -13.74 -12.62 15.31
C GLN A 8 -13.82 -11.12 15.59
N ILE A 9 -13.47 -10.28 14.62
CA ILE A 9 -13.62 -8.82 14.73
C ILE A 9 -15.10 -8.43 14.84
N ALA A 10 -15.95 -8.99 14.00
CA ALA A 10 -17.39 -8.73 14.05
C ALA A 10 -18.00 -9.14 15.42
N GLU A 11 -17.70 -10.36 15.88
CA GLU A 11 -18.14 -10.85 17.18
C GLU A 11 -17.63 -9.99 18.34
N TYR A 12 -16.38 -9.51 18.28
CA TYR A 12 -15.82 -8.61 19.29
C TYR A 12 -16.58 -7.27 19.31
N ASN A 13 -16.83 -6.70 18.14
CA ASN A 13 -17.47 -5.40 18.00
C ASN A 13 -18.97 -5.42 18.40
N ASP A 14 -19.61 -6.59 18.44
CA ASP A 14 -20.99 -6.76 18.87
C ASP A 14 -21.14 -7.14 20.34
N ARG A 15 -20.04 -7.31 21.08
CA ARG A 15 -20.10 -7.60 22.53
C ARG A 15 -19.99 -6.33 23.36
N PRO A 16 -20.76 -6.20 24.48
CA PRO A 16 -20.61 -5.11 25.42
C PRO A 16 -19.21 -5.11 26.10
N HIS A 17 -18.58 -3.97 26.16
CA HIS A 17 -17.26 -3.81 26.77
C HIS A 17 -17.31 -2.93 28.02
N SER A 18 -16.71 -3.39 29.12
CA SER A 18 -16.74 -2.69 30.40
C SER A 18 -16.02 -1.33 30.41
N SER A 19 -15.14 -1.08 29.43
CA SER A 19 -14.47 0.21 29.23
C SER A 19 -15.35 1.27 28.57
N LEU A 20 -16.47 0.86 27.96
CA LEU A 20 -17.40 1.76 27.29
C LEU A 20 -18.51 2.25 28.24
N PRO A 21 -19.16 3.39 27.94
CA PRO A 21 -20.28 3.90 28.72
C PRO A 21 -21.40 2.90 28.88
N ARG A 22 -22.23 3.09 29.91
CA ARG A 22 -23.42 2.27 30.11
C ARG A 22 -24.64 2.94 29.49
N ILE A 23 -25.44 2.15 28.81
CA ILE A 23 -26.72 2.53 28.22
C ILE A 23 -27.83 1.65 28.73
N VAL A 24 -29.08 2.08 28.53
CA VAL A 24 -30.25 1.22 28.70
C VAL A 24 -30.44 0.45 27.41
N ASP A 25 -30.38 -0.86 27.49
CA ASP A 25 -30.61 -1.73 26.35
C ASP A 25 -32.07 -1.56 25.85
N PRO A 26 -32.27 -1.17 24.58
CA PRO A 26 -33.60 -0.90 24.05
C PRO A 26 -34.48 -2.14 23.99
N ASN A 27 -33.93 -3.35 23.96
CA ASN A 27 -34.68 -4.58 23.87
C ASN A 27 -35.07 -5.14 25.24
N THR A 28 -34.24 -4.97 26.26
CA THR A 28 -34.43 -5.57 27.58
C THR A 28 -34.76 -4.56 28.68
N GLY A 29 -34.57 -3.25 28.42
CA GLY A 29 -34.72 -2.20 29.42
C GLY A 29 -33.69 -2.22 30.54
N ARG A 30 -32.69 -3.13 30.49
CA ARG A 30 -31.64 -3.25 31.51
C ARG A 30 -30.43 -2.41 31.16
N ARG A 31 -29.70 -1.96 32.18
CA ARG A 31 -28.43 -1.26 31.97
C ARG A 31 -27.34 -2.25 31.58
N ARG A 32 -26.66 -1.98 30.47
CA ARG A 32 -25.47 -2.69 30.03
C ARG A 32 -24.41 -1.71 29.49
N HIS A 33 -23.16 -2.14 29.33
CA HIS A 33 -22.17 -1.38 28.59
C HIS A 33 -22.50 -1.38 27.10
N MET A 34 -22.08 -0.33 26.43
CA MET A 34 -22.16 -0.25 24.97
C MET A 34 -21.26 -1.30 24.32
N THR A 35 -21.61 -1.68 23.10
CA THR A 35 -20.71 -2.38 22.20
C THR A 35 -19.81 -1.38 21.46
N PRO A 36 -18.64 -1.77 20.91
CA PRO A 36 -17.85 -0.91 20.05
C PRO A 36 -18.63 -0.34 18.87
N ASN A 37 -19.50 -1.14 18.22
CA ASN A 37 -20.34 -0.67 17.13
C ASN A 37 -21.33 0.41 17.57
N GLU A 38 -21.95 0.29 18.74
CA GLU A 38 -22.84 1.32 19.30
C GLU A 38 -22.09 2.61 19.64
N ALA A 39 -20.88 2.48 20.22
CA ALA A 39 -20.03 3.63 20.53
C ALA A 39 -19.58 4.36 19.24
N TRP A 40 -19.23 3.60 18.21
CA TRP A 40 -18.89 4.15 16.91
C TRP A 40 -20.07 4.92 16.28
N ALA A 41 -21.24 4.30 16.25
CA ALA A 41 -22.44 4.93 15.71
C ALA A 41 -22.82 6.23 16.47
N LEU A 42 -22.59 6.27 17.79
CA LEU A 42 -22.80 7.49 18.58
C LEU A 42 -21.84 8.60 18.16
N HIS A 43 -20.56 8.30 18.00
CA HIS A 43 -19.57 9.28 17.56
C HIS A 43 -19.84 9.82 16.14
N GLU A 44 -20.28 8.95 15.23
CA GLU A 44 -20.70 9.40 13.90
C GLU A 44 -21.92 10.34 13.97
N ALA A 45 -22.88 10.03 14.82
CA ALA A 45 -24.06 10.88 15.05
C ALA A 45 -23.69 12.25 15.69
N GLU A 46 -22.62 12.30 16.48
CA GLU A 46 -22.07 13.54 17.07
C GLU A 46 -21.21 14.36 16.08
N GLY A 47 -21.08 13.90 14.84
CA GLY A 47 -20.38 14.61 13.76
C GLY A 47 -18.93 14.15 13.53
N PHE A 48 -18.50 13.06 14.15
CA PHE A 48 -17.22 12.44 13.82
C PHE A 48 -17.30 11.83 12.41
N SER A 49 -16.39 12.27 11.53
CA SER A 49 -16.23 11.69 10.20
C SER A 49 -14.83 11.12 10.07
N PRO A 50 -14.70 9.79 9.95
CA PRO A 50 -13.38 9.19 9.74
C PRO A 50 -12.82 9.59 8.39
N MET A 51 -11.52 9.88 8.35
CA MET A 51 -10.82 10.07 7.08
C MET A 51 -10.80 8.73 6.34
N ARG A 52 -11.48 8.68 5.20
CA ARG A 52 -11.48 7.51 4.32
C ARG A 52 -10.43 7.71 3.24
N VAL A 53 -9.58 6.73 3.07
CA VAL A 53 -8.60 6.66 1.99
C VAL A 53 -9.07 5.64 0.95
N THR A 54 -8.78 5.91 -0.29
CA THR A 54 -9.00 4.94 -1.37
C THR A 54 -7.99 3.80 -1.28
N ASP A 55 -8.25 2.69 -1.94
CA ASP A 55 -7.31 1.56 -1.99
C ASP A 55 -5.95 1.97 -2.56
N ASP A 56 -5.93 2.88 -3.52
CA ASP A 56 -4.69 3.37 -4.13
C ASP A 56 -3.88 4.26 -3.18
N GLU A 57 -4.54 5.03 -2.31
CA GLU A 57 -3.89 5.80 -1.24
C GLU A 57 -3.46 4.92 -0.06
N ALA A 58 -4.23 3.87 0.24
CA ALA A 58 -3.92 2.95 1.35
C ALA A 58 -2.70 2.05 1.03
N ARG A 59 -2.57 1.58 -0.21
CA ARG A 59 -1.47 0.68 -0.62
C ARG A 59 -0.08 1.22 -0.28
N PRO A 60 0.28 2.50 -0.58
CA PRO A 60 1.57 3.06 -0.20
C PRO A 60 1.82 3.09 1.30
N LEU A 61 0.76 3.31 2.11
CA LEU A 61 0.87 3.41 3.57
C LEU A 61 1.28 2.08 4.22
N PHE A 62 0.92 0.95 3.63
CA PHE A 62 1.19 -0.38 4.17
C PHE A 62 2.37 -1.09 3.51
N ARG A 63 2.99 -0.50 2.47
CA ARG A 63 4.19 -1.07 1.86
C ARG A 63 5.40 -0.81 2.75
N PRO A 64 6.22 -1.83 3.04
CA PRO A 64 7.49 -1.60 3.67
C PRO A 64 8.36 -0.70 2.79
N GLN A 65 9.08 0.22 3.41
CA GLN A 65 9.92 1.19 2.72
C GLN A 65 11.35 1.12 3.24
N VAL A 66 12.30 1.37 2.35
CA VAL A 66 13.73 1.47 2.66
C VAL A 66 14.34 2.67 1.93
N LEU A 67 15.33 3.30 2.53
CA LEU A 67 16.07 4.38 1.86
C LEU A 67 17.14 3.79 0.94
N ARG A 68 17.23 4.30 -0.28
CA ARG A 68 18.25 3.93 -1.27
C ARG A 68 18.76 5.15 -2.00
N THR A 69 20.03 5.11 -2.39
CA THR A 69 20.64 6.17 -3.19
C THR A 69 20.45 5.87 -4.68
N VAL A 70 19.99 6.87 -5.42
CA VAL A 70 19.82 6.80 -6.87
C VAL A 70 21.20 6.90 -7.55
N ARG A 71 21.51 5.99 -8.46
CA ARG A 71 22.71 6.02 -9.29
C ARG A 71 22.37 5.75 -10.74
N ARG A 72 22.61 6.73 -11.63
CA ARG A 72 22.39 6.60 -13.09
C ARG A 72 20.98 6.07 -13.42
N CYS A 73 19.94 6.66 -12.84
CA CYS A 73 18.55 6.25 -12.99
C CYS A 73 18.24 4.84 -12.42
N GLU A 74 19.14 4.26 -11.63
CA GLU A 74 18.98 2.93 -11.05
C GLU A 74 18.97 2.99 -9.52
N LEU A 75 18.26 2.02 -8.96
CA LEU A 75 18.22 1.71 -7.54
C LEU A 75 18.61 0.26 -7.32
N GLU A 76 19.46 0.01 -6.34
CA GLU A 76 19.84 -1.34 -5.96
C GLU A 76 19.13 -1.75 -4.65
N PHE A 77 18.40 -2.85 -4.68
CA PHE A 77 17.68 -3.37 -3.54
C PHE A 77 17.66 -4.91 -3.55
N ILE A 78 18.17 -5.54 -2.48
CA ILE A 78 18.26 -7.01 -2.30
C ILE A 78 18.87 -7.69 -3.55
N GLY A 79 19.99 -7.17 -4.06
CA GLY A 79 20.67 -7.74 -5.22
C GLY A 79 20.01 -7.50 -6.57
N ASN A 80 18.84 -6.87 -6.58
CA ASN A 80 18.12 -6.48 -7.79
C ASN A 80 18.43 -5.03 -8.16
N ARG A 81 18.41 -4.73 -9.47
CA ARG A 81 18.51 -3.37 -10.00
C ARG A 81 17.19 -2.96 -10.61
N TYR A 82 16.71 -1.81 -10.20
CA TYR A 82 15.48 -1.22 -10.68
C TYR A 82 15.78 0.08 -11.40
N PHE A 83 15.19 0.26 -12.56
CA PHE A 83 15.43 1.40 -13.43
C PHE A 83 14.14 2.19 -13.65
N ALA A 84 14.27 3.53 -13.59
CA ALA A 84 13.24 4.46 -14.06
C ALA A 84 13.95 5.72 -14.58
N ARG A 85 13.53 6.19 -15.75
CA ARG A 85 14.15 7.36 -16.38
C ARG A 85 13.91 8.63 -15.57
N GLU A 86 12.79 8.71 -14.88
CA GLU A 86 12.39 9.81 -14.00
C GLU A 86 13.36 10.03 -12.83
N LEU A 87 14.19 9.05 -12.52
CA LEU A 87 15.22 9.13 -11.48
C LEU A 87 16.49 9.88 -11.93
N GLU A 88 16.55 10.36 -13.16
CA GLU A 88 17.73 11.08 -13.68
C GLU A 88 18.05 12.34 -12.85
N GLU A 89 17.01 13.08 -12.45
CA GLU A 89 17.13 14.30 -11.65
C GLU A 89 17.56 14.05 -10.20
N PHE A 90 17.41 12.84 -9.71
CA PHE A 90 17.72 12.44 -8.33
C PHE A 90 19.06 11.73 -8.17
N HIS A 91 19.97 11.87 -9.15
CA HIS A 91 21.28 11.21 -9.11
C HIS A 91 22.08 11.64 -7.89
N GLY A 92 22.42 10.68 -7.03
CA GLY A 92 23.16 10.90 -5.77
C GLY A 92 22.25 11.13 -4.57
N ASP A 93 20.97 11.39 -4.77
CA ASP A 93 20.02 11.62 -3.69
C ASP A 93 19.54 10.32 -3.07
N GLN A 94 19.10 10.41 -1.81
CA GLN A 94 18.41 9.34 -1.12
C GLN A 94 16.91 9.47 -1.33
N VAL A 95 16.28 8.38 -1.75
CA VAL A 95 14.84 8.25 -1.96
C VAL A 95 14.28 7.10 -1.13
N ALA A 96 13.01 7.17 -0.78
CA ALA A 96 12.32 6.06 -0.15
C ALA A 96 11.79 5.09 -1.22
N VAL A 97 12.09 3.81 -1.05
CA VAL A 97 11.71 2.75 -1.97
C VAL A 97 10.70 1.85 -1.29
N GLY A 98 9.46 1.90 -1.74
CA GLY A 98 8.40 0.99 -1.34
C GLY A 98 8.45 -0.29 -2.19
N TYR A 99 8.30 -1.44 -1.55
CA TYR A 99 8.38 -2.73 -2.25
C TYR A 99 7.25 -3.68 -1.81
N ASP A 100 6.95 -4.65 -2.66
CA ASP A 100 6.07 -5.77 -2.33
C ASP A 100 6.94 -6.99 -2.00
N ILE A 101 6.64 -7.66 -0.87
CA ILE A 101 7.38 -8.85 -0.46
C ILE A 101 7.13 -10.07 -1.34
N HIS A 102 6.06 -10.05 -2.13
CA HIS A 102 5.66 -11.14 -3.03
C HIS A 102 5.91 -10.84 -4.51
N ASP A 103 6.18 -9.58 -4.87
CA ASP A 103 6.42 -9.16 -6.26
C ASP A 103 7.65 -8.26 -6.35
N ALA A 104 8.74 -8.81 -6.89
CA ALA A 104 9.99 -8.11 -7.13
C ALA A 104 10.09 -7.47 -8.52
N SER A 105 9.03 -7.50 -9.34
CA SER A 105 9.08 -6.97 -10.71
C SER A 105 9.23 -5.45 -10.76
N ARG A 106 8.80 -4.75 -9.71
CA ARG A 106 8.82 -3.28 -9.62
C ARG A 106 8.93 -2.80 -8.18
N VAL A 107 9.38 -1.57 -8.05
CA VAL A 107 9.39 -0.83 -6.78
C VAL A 107 8.80 0.56 -6.98
N TRP A 108 8.26 1.14 -5.93
CA TRP A 108 7.67 2.49 -5.94
C TRP A 108 8.61 3.45 -5.25
N VAL A 109 8.91 4.56 -5.89
CA VAL A 109 9.90 5.53 -5.40
C VAL A 109 9.20 6.78 -4.89
N TYR A 110 9.62 7.25 -3.73
CA TYR A 110 9.09 8.43 -3.06
C TYR A 110 10.25 9.37 -2.69
N ASP A 111 9.99 10.67 -2.71
CA ASP A 111 10.95 11.68 -2.26
C ASP A 111 11.09 11.70 -0.72
N GLY A 112 11.93 12.61 -0.22
CA GLY A 112 12.13 12.79 1.23
C GLY A 112 10.90 13.32 1.99
N GLU A 113 9.90 13.82 1.28
CA GLU A 113 8.63 14.31 1.83
C GLU A 113 7.50 13.27 1.74
N GLY A 114 7.80 12.08 1.20
CA GLY A 114 6.85 10.99 1.04
C GLY A 114 5.95 11.10 -0.20
N ARG A 115 6.25 12.02 -1.13
CA ARG A 115 5.51 12.15 -2.40
C ARG A 115 5.97 11.09 -3.38
N PHE A 116 5.04 10.48 -4.06
CA PHE A 116 5.33 9.49 -5.09
C PHE A 116 6.03 10.16 -6.29
N LEU A 117 7.16 9.60 -6.70
CA LEU A 117 7.95 10.05 -7.85
C LEU A 117 7.67 9.20 -9.08
N CYS A 118 7.93 7.90 -9.00
CA CYS A 118 7.77 6.99 -10.13
C CYS A 118 7.74 5.53 -9.68
N THR A 119 7.47 4.66 -10.63
CA THR A 119 7.65 3.20 -10.49
C THR A 119 8.92 2.80 -11.24
N ALA A 120 9.85 2.14 -10.57
CA ALA A 120 11.06 1.61 -11.18
C ALA A 120 10.93 0.09 -11.43
N GLU A 121 11.29 -0.34 -12.62
CA GLU A 121 11.13 -1.73 -13.07
C GLU A 121 12.43 -2.52 -12.93
N LEU A 122 12.29 -3.80 -12.57
CA LEU A 122 13.40 -4.73 -12.48
C LEU A 122 14.10 -4.84 -13.84
N ASN A 123 15.41 -4.55 -13.86
CA ASN A 123 16.24 -4.58 -15.06
C ASN A 123 15.71 -3.75 -16.25
N GLY A 124 14.92 -2.71 -15.99
CA GLY A 124 14.29 -1.88 -17.02
C GLY A 124 15.26 -1.20 -17.99
N ASN A 125 16.55 -1.15 -17.65
CA ASN A 125 17.64 -0.70 -18.54
C ASN A 125 18.42 -1.85 -19.21
N SER A 126 17.99 -3.10 -18.99
CA SER A 126 18.63 -4.26 -19.61
C SER A 126 18.20 -4.38 -21.07
N ARG A 127 19.17 -4.35 -21.98
CA ARG A 127 18.94 -4.71 -23.38
C ARG A 127 19.60 -6.05 -23.62
N ASP A 128 18.92 -6.92 -24.37
CA ASP A 128 19.52 -8.15 -24.83
C ASP A 128 20.83 -7.86 -25.55
N TYR A 129 21.87 -8.61 -25.20
CA TYR A 129 23.22 -8.46 -25.79
C TYR A 129 23.19 -8.66 -27.31
N MET A 130 22.27 -9.48 -27.80
CA MET A 130 22.00 -9.61 -29.23
C MET A 130 20.75 -8.79 -29.56
N PRO A 131 20.89 -7.75 -30.42
CA PRO A 131 19.71 -7.02 -30.87
C PRO A 131 18.80 -7.97 -31.67
N ALA A 132 17.53 -8.03 -31.27
CA ALA A 132 16.53 -8.80 -32.00
C ALA A 132 16.56 -8.41 -33.50
N SER A 133 16.54 -9.38 -34.39
CA SER A 133 16.54 -9.13 -35.83
C SER A 133 15.33 -8.28 -36.22
N TYR A 134 15.42 -7.53 -37.34
CA TYR A 134 14.28 -6.77 -37.84
C TYR A 134 13.03 -7.64 -38.09
N VAL A 135 13.22 -8.93 -38.37
CA VAL A 135 12.15 -9.91 -38.57
C VAL A 135 11.46 -10.26 -37.26
N GLU A 136 12.19 -10.42 -36.17
CA GLU A 136 11.65 -10.68 -34.83
C GLU A 136 10.84 -9.47 -34.31
N ARG A 137 11.39 -8.26 -34.44
CA ARG A 137 10.66 -7.01 -34.08
C ARG A 137 9.40 -6.80 -34.91
N ALA A 138 9.41 -7.21 -36.20
CA ALA A 138 8.23 -7.12 -37.04
C ALA A 138 7.15 -8.15 -36.66
N ARG A 139 7.54 -9.31 -36.10
CA ARG A 139 6.61 -10.30 -35.56
C ARG A 139 5.96 -9.87 -34.26
N GLU A 140 6.73 -9.29 -33.35
CA GLU A 140 6.24 -8.74 -32.08
C GLU A 140 5.19 -7.64 -32.31
N LYS A 141 5.46 -6.69 -33.20
CA LYS A 141 4.50 -5.63 -33.59
C LYS A 141 3.22 -6.10 -34.26
N ARG A 142 3.18 -7.34 -34.76
CA ARG A 142 1.98 -7.92 -35.35
C ARG A 142 1.16 -8.73 -34.35
N ALA A 143 1.72 -9.02 -33.18
CA ALA A 143 1.10 -9.78 -32.11
C ALA A 143 0.43 -8.88 -31.04
N GLU A 144 0.73 -7.56 -31.06
CA GLU A 144 0.01 -6.52 -30.32
C GLU A 144 -1.24 -6.04 -31.14
#